data_aafef58597b8f4a38433ea52695196e6
#
_entry.id   aafef58597b8f4a38433ea52695196e6
#
_cell.length_a   1.000
_cell.length_b   1.000
_cell.length_c   1.000
_cell.angle_alpha   90.00
_cell.angle_beta   90.00
_cell.angle_gamma   90.00
#
_symmetry.space_group_name_H-M   'P 1'
#
loop_
_entity.id
_entity.type
_entity.pdbx_description
1 polymer ?
#
loop_
_entity_poly.entity_id
_entity_poly.type
_entity_poly.pdbx_seq_one_letter_code
_entity_poly.pdbx_strand_id
1 'polypeptide(L)'
;MSEQRPTSLTAQLVRRGFADPSEAAQILDEMGMLESEDFADALATAADPDQALRAIHRLVGAGVNIQDIAADEAWFAALVAAVGMSAALADHLARHPGSVERLRGVALRAPSPGERRERLLRAVGADPGADSPVASIAG
;
A
#
# COMPACT_ATOMS: atom_id res chain seq x y z
N MET A 1 -23.87 -4.29 22.42
CA MET A 1 -24.01 -5.60 21.81
C MET A 1 -23.08 -5.77 20.63
N SER A 2 -22.85 -7.01 20.30
CA SER A 2 -21.90 -7.35 19.27
C SER A 2 -22.35 -7.01 17.87
N GLU A 3 -23.63 -6.81 17.65
CA GLU A 3 -24.15 -6.54 16.32
C GLU A 3 -23.62 -5.25 15.72
N GLN A 4 -23.10 -4.36 16.52
CA GLN A 4 -22.52 -3.13 16.00
C GLN A 4 -21.14 -3.36 15.39
N ARG A 5 -20.46 -4.40 15.81
CA ARG A 5 -19.11 -4.67 15.33
C ARG A 5 -19.05 -5.00 13.84
N PRO A 6 -19.93 -5.90 13.33
CA PRO A 6 -19.90 -6.17 11.88
C PRO A 6 -20.15 -4.91 11.07
N THR A 7 -21.07 -4.05 11.52
CA THR A 7 -21.34 -2.79 10.86
C THR A 7 -20.10 -1.90 10.91
N SER A 8 -19.44 -1.85 12.08
CA SER A 8 -18.24 -1.05 12.24
C SER A 8 -17.14 -1.49 11.29
N LEU A 9 -16.95 -2.79 11.11
CA LEU A 9 -15.92 -3.30 10.20
C LEU A 9 -16.22 -2.88 8.77
N THR A 10 -17.45 -3.10 8.31
CA THR A 10 -17.85 -2.69 6.97
C THR A 10 -17.67 -1.20 6.77
N ALA A 11 -18.11 -0.40 7.74
CA ALA A 11 -17.98 1.05 7.66
C ALA A 11 -16.53 1.48 7.62
N GLN A 12 -15.67 0.82 8.39
CA GLN A 12 -14.24 1.12 8.39
C GLN A 12 -13.61 0.84 7.05
N LEU A 13 -13.96 -0.28 6.43
CA LEU A 13 -13.42 -0.63 5.13
C LEU A 13 -13.88 0.33 4.04
N VAL A 14 -15.16 0.73 4.09
CA VAL A 14 -15.66 1.72 3.15
C VAL A 14 -14.90 3.04 3.30
N ARG A 15 -14.67 3.48 4.52
CA ARG A 15 -13.94 4.72 4.76
C ARG A 15 -12.50 4.65 4.29
N ARG A 16 -11.92 3.45 4.28
CA ARG A 16 -10.56 3.26 3.78
C ARG A 16 -10.48 3.18 2.26
N GLY A 17 -11.61 3.26 1.58
CA GLY A 17 -11.63 3.29 0.13
C GLY A 17 -11.90 1.97 -0.54
N PHE A 18 -12.26 0.93 0.20
CA PHE A 18 -12.61 -0.35 -0.39
C PHE A 18 -13.99 -0.26 -1.05
N ALA A 19 -14.02 -0.57 -2.33
CA ALA A 19 -15.27 -0.56 -3.10
C ALA A 19 -16.13 -1.78 -2.77
N ASP A 20 -15.49 -2.90 -2.42
CA ASP A 20 -16.19 -4.13 -2.04
C ASP A 20 -15.75 -4.56 -0.65
N PRO A 21 -16.35 -3.99 0.40
CA PRO A 21 -15.92 -4.30 1.77
C PRO A 21 -16.19 -5.75 2.18
N SER A 22 -17.21 -6.39 1.59
CA SER A 22 -17.49 -7.80 1.89
C SER A 22 -16.36 -8.70 1.40
N GLU A 23 -15.91 -8.48 0.16
CA GLU A 23 -14.78 -9.24 -0.38
C GLU A 23 -13.51 -8.94 0.40
N ALA A 24 -13.29 -7.67 0.72
CA ALA A 24 -12.11 -7.26 1.47
C ALA A 24 -12.06 -7.95 2.84
N ALA A 25 -13.18 -7.98 3.55
CA ALA A 25 -13.25 -8.64 4.85
C ALA A 25 -12.96 -10.13 4.72
N GLN A 26 -13.50 -10.77 3.69
CA GLN A 26 -13.26 -12.19 3.47
C GLN A 26 -11.78 -12.48 3.21
N ILE A 27 -11.15 -11.70 2.36
CA ILE A 27 -9.73 -11.88 2.04
C ILE A 27 -8.87 -11.63 3.28
N LEU A 28 -9.14 -10.58 4.02
CA LEU A 28 -8.40 -10.29 5.25
C LEU A 28 -8.53 -11.42 6.26
N ASP A 29 -9.72 -11.98 6.37
CA ASP A 29 -9.96 -13.10 7.28
C ASP A 29 -9.15 -14.33 6.84
N GLU A 30 -9.14 -14.63 5.54
CA GLU A 30 -8.37 -15.75 5.02
C GLU A 30 -6.88 -15.60 5.25
N MET A 31 -6.38 -14.38 5.26
CA MET A 31 -4.98 -14.10 5.50
C MET A 31 -4.63 -13.94 6.99
N GLY A 32 -5.63 -14.00 7.87
CA GLY A 32 -5.41 -13.80 9.29
C GLY A 32 -5.14 -12.35 9.66
N MET A 33 -5.54 -11.42 8.83
CA MET A 33 -5.26 -10.00 9.01
C MET A 33 -6.52 -9.17 9.27
N LEU A 34 -7.64 -9.82 9.54
CA LEU A 34 -8.91 -9.14 9.69
C LEU A 34 -8.91 -8.11 10.83
N GLU A 35 -8.20 -8.39 11.91
CA GLU A 35 -8.16 -7.51 13.06
C GLU A 35 -6.98 -6.54 13.05
N SER A 36 -6.18 -6.57 12.01
CA SER A 36 -5.01 -5.69 11.91
C SER A 36 -5.41 -4.37 11.26
N GLU A 37 -5.65 -3.35 12.07
CA GLU A 37 -5.99 -2.04 11.55
C GLU A 37 -4.82 -1.42 10.80
N ASP A 38 -3.60 -1.66 11.25
CA ASP A 38 -2.41 -1.15 10.58
C ASP A 38 -2.29 -1.69 9.16
N PHE A 39 -2.61 -2.97 8.98
CA PHE A 39 -2.58 -3.60 7.66
C PHE A 39 -3.62 -2.96 6.74
N ALA A 40 -4.84 -2.78 7.24
CA ALA A 40 -5.90 -2.14 6.47
C ALA A 40 -5.58 -0.68 6.17
N ASP A 41 -4.99 0.04 7.12
CA ASP A 41 -4.59 1.43 6.91
C ASP A 41 -3.53 1.54 5.82
N ALA A 42 -2.58 0.61 5.81
CA ALA A 42 -1.55 0.61 4.79
C ALA A 42 -2.16 0.37 3.40
N LEU A 43 -3.10 -0.57 3.30
CA LEU A 43 -3.80 -0.82 2.04
C LEU A 43 -4.57 0.41 1.57
N ALA A 44 -5.11 1.19 2.50
CA ALA A 44 -5.87 2.39 2.17
C ALA A 44 -5.01 3.45 1.49
N THR A 45 -3.69 3.36 1.59
CA THR A 45 -2.80 4.31 0.91
C THR A 45 -2.64 4.00 -0.58
N ALA A 46 -3.08 2.84 -1.03
CA ALA A 46 -2.99 2.47 -2.44
C ALA A 46 -3.97 3.28 -3.29
N ALA A 47 -3.61 3.48 -4.55
CA ALA A 47 -4.51 4.12 -5.49
C ALA A 47 -5.82 3.32 -5.64
N ASP A 48 -5.72 1.99 -5.56
CA ASP A 48 -6.87 1.10 -5.59
C ASP A 48 -6.68 0.04 -4.50
N PRO A 49 -7.27 0.27 -3.31
CA PRO A 49 -7.10 -0.67 -2.19
C PRO A 49 -7.60 -2.09 -2.48
N ASP A 50 -8.70 -2.22 -3.22
CA ASP A 50 -9.22 -3.55 -3.57
C ASP A 50 -8.23 -4.30 -4.46
N GLN A 51 -7.66 -3.62 -5.45
CA GLN A 51 -6.68 -4.24 -6.32
C GLN A 51 -5.44 -4.65 -5.53
N ALA A 52 -4.97 -3.78 -4.64
CA ALA A 52 -3.80 -4.08 -3.82
C ALA A 52 -4.05 -5.30 -2.94
N LEU A 53 -5.21 -5.38 -2.32
CA LEU A 53 -5.54 -6.51 -1.45
C LEU A 53 -5.63 -7.82 -2.23
N ARG A 54 -6.28 -7.80 -3.39
CA ARG A 54 -6.38 -8.99 -4.23
C ARG A 54 -5.00 -9.46 -4.69
N ALA A 55 -4.14 -8.51 -5.06
CA ALA A 55 -2.79 -8.83 -5.50
C ALA A 55 -1.98 -9.45 -4.35
N ILE A 56 -2.07 -8.89 -3.17
CA ILE A 56 -1.37 -9.43 -2.00
C ILE A 56 -1.90 -10.82 -1.67
N HIS A 57 -3.20 -11.02 -1.78
CA HIS A 57 -3.81 -12.34 -1.57
C HIS A 57 -3.24 -13.38 -2.54
N ARG A 58 -3.06 -13.00 -3.81
CA ARG A 58 -2.44 -13.89 -4.79
C ARG A 58 -0.98 -14.19 -4.44
N LEU A 59 -0.26 -13.20 -3.94
CA LEU A 59 1.13 -13.41 -3.52
C LEU A 59 1.22 -14.39 -2.36
N VAL A 60 0.31 -14.27 -1.40
CA VAL A 60 0.25 -15.22 -0.28
C VAL A 60 -0.02 -16.63 -0.81
N GLY A 61 -0.92 -16.76 -1.78
CA GLY A 61 -1.19 -18.03 -2.43
C GLY A 61 0.00 -18.59 -3.19
N ALA A 62 0.90 -17.71 -3.63
CA ALA A 62 2.13 -18.10 -4.32
C ALA A 62 3.29 -18.41 -3.36
N GLY A 63 3.06 -18.31 -2.06
CA GLY A 63 4.06 -18.66 -1.07
C GLY A 63 4.78 -17.49 -0.41
N VAL A 64 4.37 -16.27 -0.73
CA VAL A 64 4.99 -15.07 -0.11
C VAL A 64 4.52 -14.95 1.33
N ASN A 65 5.45 -14.72 2.25
CA ASN A 65 5.12 -14.52 3.66
C ASN A 65 4.80 -13.04 3.89
N ILE A 66 3.51 -12.73 3.84
CA ILE A 66 3.07 -11.34 3.98
C ILE A 66 3.33 -10.80 5.39
N GLN A 67 3.38 -11.65 6.38
CA GLN A 67 3.62 -11.19 7.76
C GLN A 67 5.03 -10.64 7.92
N ASP A 68 6.02 -11.26 7.27
CA ASP A 68 7.38 -10.74 7.26
C ASP A 68 7.44 -9.38 6.58
N ILE A 69 6.72 -9.23 5.47
CA ILE A 69 6.70 -7.98 4.74
C ILE A 69 5.99 -6.91 5.53
N ALA A 70 4.86 -7.25 6.15
CA ALA A 70 4.11 -6.30 6.95
C ALA A 70 4.87 -5.84 8.19
N ALA A 71 5.80 -6.65 8.69
CA ALA A 71 6.63 -6.27 9.81
C ALA A 71 7.67 -5.20 9.43
N ASP A 72 7.96 -5.06 8.14
CA ASP A 72 8.85 -4.02 7.62
C ASP A 72 7.98 -2.97 6.94
N GLU A 73 7.72 -1.88 7.65
CA GLU A 73 6.79 -0.86 7.21
C GLU A 73 7.13 -0.29 5.82
N ALA A 74 8.41 -0.01 5.58
CA ALA A 74 8.85 0.56 4.32
C ALA A 74 8.68 -0.44 3.17
N TRP A 75 8.99 -1.71 3.41
CA TRP A 75 8.84 -2.76 2.41
C TRP A 75 7.37 -2.96 2.07
N PHE A 76 6.52 -3.03 3.10
CA PHE A 76 5.09 -3.21 2.89
C PHE A 76 4.48 -2.03 2.15
N ALA A 77 4.87 -0.80 2.50
CA ALA A 77 4.40 0.39 1.81
C ALA A 77 4.80 0.37 0.34
N ALA A 78 6.03 -0.05 0.04
CA ALA A 78 6.48 -0.16 -1.35
C ALA A 78 5.68 -1.20 -2.12
N LEU A 79 5.39 -2.34 -1.49
CA LEU A 79 4.59 -3.39 -2.12
C LEU A 79 3.17 -2.91 -2.40
N VAL A 80 2.53 -2.30 -1.41
CA VAL A 80 1.16 -1.80 -1.55
C VAL A 80 1.07 -0.77 -2.67
N ALA A 81 2.03 0.15 -2.71
CA ALA A 81 2.05 1.18 -3.75
C ALA A 81 2.20 0.55 -5.13
N ALA A 82 3.09 -0.41 -5.27
CA ALA A 82 3.34 -1.05 -6.56
C ALA A 82 2.12 -1.80 -7.07
N VAL A 83 1.54 -2.68 -6.24
CA VAL A 83 0.44 -3.53 -6.69
C VAL A 83 -0.88 -2.79 -6.76
N GLY A 84 -1.03 -1.70 -6.02
CA GLY A 84 -2.24 -0.89 -6.07
C GLY A 84 -2.27 0.06 -7.25
N MET A 85 -1.10 0.33 -7.85
CA MET A 85 -0.99 1.27 -8.95
C MET A 85 -1.00 0.59 -10.31
N SER A 86 -0.52 -0.65 -10.40
CA SER A 86 -0.35 -1.32 -11.67
C SER A 86 -0.79 -2.78 -11.59
N ALA A 87 -1.83 -3.12 -12.33
CA ALA A 87 -2.30 -4.50 -12.43
C ALA A 87 -1.25 -5.37 -13.12
N ALA A 88 -0.53 -4.82 -14.10
CA ALA A 88 0.53 -5.56 -14.79
C ALA A 88 1.66 -5.92 -13.85
N LEU A 89 2.05 -5.00 -12.97
CA LEU A 89 3.08 -5.26 -11.98
C LEU A 89 2.59 -6.27 -10.95
N ALA A 90 1.33 -6.16 -10.53
CA ALA A 90 0.75 -7.14 -9.62
C ALA A 90 0.80 -8.55 -10.21
N ASP A 91 0.44 -8.68 -11.49
CA ASP A 91 0.51 -9.96 -12.20
C ASP A 91 1.95 -10.48 -12.28
N HIS A 92 2.89 -9.58 -12.58
CA HIS A 92 4.30 -9.96 -12.67
C HIS A 92 4.80 -10.52 -11.33
N LEU A 93 4.49 -9.83 -10.24
CA LEU A 93 4.92 -10.27 -8.91
C LEU A 93 4.28 -11.59 -8.52
N ALA A 94 3.02 -11.80 -8.90
CA ALA A 94 2.33 -13.06 -8.61
C ALA A 94 2.98 -14.24 -9.34
N ARG A 95 3.49 -14.00 -10.55
CA ARG A 95 4.18 -15.03 -11.33
C ARG A 95 5.63 -15.19 -10.92
N HIS A 96 6.23 -14.16 -10.37
CA HIS A 96 7.63 -14.14 -9.95
C HIS A 96 7.75 -13.65 -8.51
N PRO A 97 7.29 -14.47 -7.53
CA PRO A 97 7.24 -14.01 -6.14
C PRO A 97 8.58 -13.56 -5.59
N GLY A 98 9.68 -14.10 -6.11
CA GLY A 98 11.02 -13.68 -5.69
C GLY A 98 11.31 -12.23 -5.97
N SER A 99 10.58 -11.62 -6.91
CA SER A 99 10.77 -10.20 -7.24
C SER A 99 10.29 -9.29 -6.11
N VAL A 100 9.47 -9.80 -5.20
CA VAL A 100 9.01 -9.01 -4.05
C VAL A 100 10.19 -8.58 -3.19
N GLU A 101 11.24 -9.40 -3.10
CA GLU A 101 12.45 -9.05 -2.36
C GLU A 101 13.15 -7.82 -2.93
N ARG A 102 13.04 -7.60 -4.22
CA ARG A 102 13.65 -6.42 -4.86
C ARG A 102 13.00 -5.14 -4.37
N LEU A 103 11.72 -5.19 -4.04
CA LEU A 103 11.02 -4.04 -3.48
C LEU A 103 11.60 -3.68 -2.10
N ARG A 104 12.03 -4.68 -1.36
CA ARG A 104 12.68 -4.42 -0.08
C ARG A 104 13.96 -3.62 -0.28
N GLY A 105 14.77 -3.98 -1.27
CA GLY A 105 15.97 -3.24 -1.58
C GLY A 105 15.68 -1.80 -1.96
N VAL A 106 14.63 -1.59 -2.75
CA VAL A 106 14.20 -0.24 -3.12
C VAL A 106 13.74 0.52 -1.89
N ALA A 107 12.96 -0.13 -1.02
CA ALA A 107 12.46 0.52 0.19
C ALA A 107 13.60 0.95 1.12
N LEU A 108 14.64 0.12 1.23
CA LEU A 108 15.80 0.45 2.07
C LEU A 108 16.57 1.66 1.53
N ARG A 109 16.56 1.86 0.23
CA ARG A 109 17.25 2.98 -0.41
C ARG A 109 16.37 4.20 -0.57
N ALA A 110 15.06 4.04 -0.40
CA ALA A 110 14.12 5.13 -0.57
C ALA A 110 14.20 6.09 0.62
N PRO A 111 14.13 7.39 0.38
CA PRO A 111 14.07 8.35 1.49
C PRO A 111 12.73 8.25 2.20
N SER A 112 12.64 8.83 3.39
CA SER A 112 11.40 8.92 4.13
C SER A 112 10.36 9.69 3.30
N PRO A 113 9.05 9.59 3.64
CA PRO A 113 8.04 10.36 2.92
C PRO A 113 8.33 11.87 2.86
N GLY A 114 8.84 12.44 3.95
CA GLY A 114 9.21 13.85 3.95
C GLY A 114 10.35 14.15 3.01
N GLU A 115 11.38 13.32 3.04
CA GLU A 115 12.53 13.48 2.15
C GLU A 115 12.14 13.31 0.69
N ARG A 116 11.23 12.37 0.39
CA ARG A 116 10.74 12.20 -0.98
C ARG A 116 10.00 13.42 -1.46
N ARG A 117 9.20 14.03 -0.59
CA ARG A 117 8.48 15.24 -0.94
C ARG A 117 9.43 16.39 -1.26
N GLU A 118 10.44 16.60 -0.41
CA GLU A 118 11.44 17.62 -0.65
C GLU A 118 12.20 17.39 -1.94
N ARG A 119 12.58 16.14 -2.19
CA ARG A 119 13.29 15.78 -3.40
C ARG A 119 12.44 16.03 -4.64
N LEU A 120 11.15 15.71 -4.56
CA LEU A 120 10.24 15.96 -5.66
C LEU A 120 10.08 17.44 -5.93
N LEU A 121 9.93 18.23 -4.89
CA LEU A 121 9.80 19.69 -5.04
C LEU A 121 11.04 20.29 -5.67
N ARG A 122 12.23 19.83 -5.29
CA ARG A 122 13.46 20.28 -5.90
C ARG A 122 13.57 19.86 -7.36
N ALA A 123 13.11 18.66 -7.67
CA ALA A 123 13.16 18.14 -9.03
C ALA A 123 12.32 18.98 -10.00
N VAL A 124 11.23 19.56 -9.51
CA VAL A 124 10.39 20.44 -10.34
C VAL A 124 10.75 21.90 -10.20
N GLY A 125 11.83 22.20 -9.49
CA GLY A 125 12.32 23.58 -9.36
C GLY A 125 11.63 24.38 -8.26
N ALA A 126 10.87 23.74 -7.39
CA ALA A 126 10.21 24.42 -6.27
C ALA A 126 11.11 24.42 -5.05
N ASP A 127 10.91 25.40 -4.18
CA ASP A 127 11.63 25.49 -2.92
C ASP A 127 10.71 25.01 -1.80
N PRO A 128 11.02 23.86 -1.15
CA PRO A 128 10.14 23.35 -0.10
C PRO A 128 10.08 24.26 1.13
N GLY A 129 11.04 25.18 1.28
CA GLY A 129 11.01 26.14 2.38
C GLY A 129 10.24 27.40 2.07
N ALA A 130 9.76 27.57 0.85
CA ALA A 130 9.01 28.76 0.47
C ALA A 130 7.57 28.68 0.98
N ASP A 131 6.98 29.85 1.27
CA ASP A 131 5.59 29.90 1.69
C ASP A 131 4.66 29.39 0.60
N SER A 132 4.99 29.66 -0.64
CA SER A 132 4.22 29.20 -1.80
C SER A 132 5.18 28.61 -2.81
N PRO A 133 5.54 27.34 -2.66
CA PRO A 133 6.46 26.71 -3.60
C PRO A 133 5.89 26.71 -5.01
N VAL A 134 6.67 27.25 -5.92
CA VAL A 134 6.27 27.33 -7.33
C VAL A 134 7.34 26.65 -8.15
N ALA A 135 6.91 25.79 -9.07
CA ALA A 135 7.85 25.12 -9.96
C ALA A 135 8.52 26.13 -10.87
N SER A 136 9.81 25.96 -11.09
CA SER A 136 10.55 26.82 -12.00
C SER A 136 10.17 26.47 -13.44
N ILE A 137 9.63 27.45 -14.17
CA ILE A 137 9.25 27.23 -15.55
C ILE A 137 10.47 27.18 -16.45
N ALA A 138 11.51 27.87 -16.05
CA ALA A 138 12.74 27.89 -16.83
C ALA A 138 13.59 26.66 -16.64
N GLY A 139 13.28 25.89 -15.60
CA GLY A 139 14.03 24.68 -15.30
C GLY A 139 13.76 23.55 -16.27
#